data_b246bf31352ba775c2c2b18948620f84
#
_entry.id   b246bf31352ba775c2c2b18948620f84
#
_cell.length_a   1.000
_cell.length_b   1.000
_cell.length_c   1.000
_cell.angle_alpha   90.00
_cell.angle_beta   90.00
_cell.angle_gamma   90.00
#
_symmetry.space_group_name_H-M   'P 1'
#
loop_
_entity.id
_entity.type
_entity.pdbx_description
1 polymer ?
#
loop_
_entity_poly.entity_id
_entity_poly.type
_entity_poly.pdbx_seq_one_letter_code
_entity_poly.pdbx_strand_id
1 'polypeptide(L)'
;MKKKLKKLLIGTNNKGKLREIRNLIPKNIQIFSTSDFKLKSPKENGKTFEQNSIIKSKYFSKKTNLICLADDSGLEIDVLDKKPGIYSARWAGKGKDFNIAINKVFRKLDDKDKNWRKKNIRARFICALSISYLNKNLVSVTGKVEGLSLIHI
;
A
#
# COMPACT_ATOMS: atom_id res chain seq x y z
N MET A 1 9.72 24.66 -21.92
CA MET A 1 9.31 23.30 -22.37
C MET A 1 9.11 22.38 -21.15
N LYS A 2 7.91 21.87 -20.93
CA LYS A 2 7.67 20.85 -19.88
C LYS A 2 8.38 19.55 -20.32
N LYS A 3 9.42 19.13 -19.60
CA LYS A 3 10.07 17.82 -19.84
C LYS A 3 9.05 16.72 -19.61
N LYS A 4 8.69 15.98 -20.67
CA LYS A 4 7.81 14.80 -20.56
C LYS A 4 8.51 13.71 -19.74
N LEU A 5 7.80 13.11 -18.79
CA LEU A 5 8.27 11.93 -18.05
C LEU A 5 8.50 10.77 -19.03
N LYS A 6 9.73 10.28 -19.13
CA LYS A 6 10.09 9.18 -20.06
C LYS A 6 10.37 7.87 -19.32
N LYS A 7 10.79 7.93 -18.05
CA LYS A 7 11.21 6.79 -17.24
C LYS A 7 10.59 6.87 -15.85
N LEU A 8 10.05 5.77 -15.36
CA LEU A 8 9.42 5.70 -14.04
C LEU A 8 9.80 4.37 -13.36
N LEU A 9 10.23 4.45 -12.11
CA LEU A 9 10.40 3.29 -11.24
C LEU A 9 9.10 3.07 -10.45
N ILE A 10 8.60 1.84 -10.43
CA ILE A 10 7.54 1.42 -9.51
C ILE A 10 8.20 0.82 -8.27
N GLY A 11 8.09 1.53 -7.15
CA GLY A 11 8.74 1.24 -5.88
C GLY A 11 7.95 0.24 -5.04
N THR A 12 7.77 -0.98 -5.54
CA THR A 12 7.12 -2.07 -4.80
C THR A 12 7.80 -3.40 -5.06
N ASN A 13 7.92 -4.23 -4.01
CA ASN A 13 8.37 -5.62 -4.12
C ASN A 13 7.19 -6.60 -4.20
N ASN A 14 5.95 -6.11 -4.22
CA ASN A 14 4.75 -6.91 -4.44
C ASN A 14 4.47 -7.04 -5.93
N LYS A 15 4.60 -8.27 -6.48
CA LYS A 15 4.38 -8.54 -7.90
C LYS A 15 2.96 -8.23 -8.40
N GLY A 16 1.95 -8.42 -7.55
CA GLY A 16 0.55 -8.07 -7.86
C GLY A 16 0.39 -6.58 -8.04
N LYS A 17 0.83 -5.78 -7.06
CA LYS A 17 0.79 -4.32 -7.13
C LYS A 17 1.60 -3.76 -8.30
N LEU A 18 2.78 -4.33 -8.56
CA LEU A 18 3.59 -3.94 -9.71
C LEU A 18 2.81 -4.09 -11.02
N ARG A 19 2.12 -5.21 -11.20
CA ARG A 19 1.31 -5.47 -12.40
C ARG A 19 0.13 -4.51 -12.51
N GLU A 20 -0.61 -4.30 -11.41
CA GLU A 20 -1.75 -3.39 -11.36
C GLU A 20 -1.33 -1.95 -11.70
N ILE A 21 -0.30 -1.43 -11.05
CA ILE A 21 0.20 -0.07 -11.28
C ILE A 21 0.72 0.07 -12.72
N ARG A 22 1.48 -0.93 -13.22
CA ARG A 22 1.99 -0.93 -14.59
C ARG A 22 0.89 -0.78 -15.64
N ASN A 23 -0.26 -1.43 -15.42
CA ASN A 23 -1.40 -1.37 -16.33
C ASN A 23 -2.07 0.01 -16.37
N LEU A 24 -1.89 0.82 -15.33
CA LEU A 24 -2.44 2.17 -15.24
C LEU A 24 -1.51 3.25 -15.82
N ILE A 25 -0.23 2.93 -16.02
CA ILE A 25 0.75 3.89 -16.53
C ILE A 25 0.69 3.95 -18.06
N PRO A 26 0.74 5.16 -18.68
CA PRO A 26 0.77 5.31 -20.12
C PRO A 26 1.92 4.53 -20.77
N LYS A 27 1.63 3.89 -21.92
CA LYS A 27 2.59 3.00 -22.62
C LYS A 27 3.85 3.70 -23.14
N ASN A 28 3.83 5.02 -23.28
CA ASN A 28 4.98 5.83 -23.71
C ASN A 28 5.99 6.10 -22.58
N ILE A 29 5.75 5.62 -21.37
CA ILE A 29 6.66 5.72 -20.22
C ILE A 29 7.35 4.38 -20.04
N GLN A 30 8.68 4.38 -20.06
CA GLN A 30 9.49 3.21 -19.75
C GLN A 30 9.43 2.92 -18.25
N ILE A 31 8.95 1.73 -17.87
CA ILE A 31 8.76 1.32 -16.48
C ILE A 31 9.89 0.41 -16.04
N PHE A 32 10.44 0.72 -14.88
CA PHE A 32 11.38 -0.11 -14.12
C PHE A 32 10.72 -0.62 -12.84
N SER A 33 11.20 -1.76 -12.37
CA SER A 33 10.81 -2.36 -11.10
C SER A 33 11.97 -2.39 -10.11
N THR A 34 11.67 -2.59 -8.84
CA THR A 34 12.70 -2.75 -7.80
C THR A 34 13.60 -3.96 -8.04
N SER A 35 13.06 -5.02 -8.69
CA SER A 35 13.81 -6.22 -9.05
C SER A 35 14.89 -5.96 -10.11
N ASP A 36 14.68 -5.02 -11.04
CA ASP A 36 15.67 -4.65 -12.05
C ASP A 36 16.95 -4.10 -11.41
N PHE A 37 16.85 -3.56 -10.21
CA PHE A 37 17.98 -3.03 -9.42
C PHE A 37 18.31 -3.89 -8.20
N LYS A 38 17.68 -5.06 -8.02
CA LYS A 38 17.85 -5.97 -6.86
C LYS A 38 17.64 -5.27 -5.52
N LEU A 39 16.70 -4.33 -5.45
CA LEU A 39 16.44 -3.52 -4.26
C LEU A 39 15.44 -4.19 -3.32
N LYS A 40 15.75 -4.11 -2.03
CA LYS A 40 14.83 -4.49 -0.94
C LYS A 40 14.04 -3.27 -0.49
N SER A 41 12.81 -3.52 0.02
CA SER A 41 11.99 -2.46 0.61
C SER A 41 12.66 -1.85 1.84
N PRO A 42 12.56 -0.53 2.02
CA PRO A 42 12.99 0.12 3.25
C PRO A 42 12.09 -0.26 4.42
N LYS A 43 12.55 0.06 5.63
CA LYS A 43 11.70 -0.01 6.82
C LYS A 43 10.62 1.08 6.73
N GLU A 44 9.36 0.65 6.83
CA GLU A 44 8.19 1.54 6.86
C GLU A 44 7.90 1.88 8.33
N ASN A 45 8.33 3.06 8.77
CA ASN A 45 8.17 3.56 10.14
C ASN A 45 7.25 4.80 10.21
N GLY A 46 6.55 5.11 9.14
CA GLY A 46 5.53 6.16 9.09
C GLY A 46 4.31 5.79 9.94
N LYS A 47 3.57 6.82 10.34
CA LYS A 47 2.32 6.69 11.11
C LYS A 47 1.07 6.62 10.25
N THR A 48 1.19 6.91 8.96
CA THR A 48 0.10 6.89 7.98
C THR A 48 0.53 6.17 6.71
N PHE A 49 -0.45 5.73 5.92
CA PHE A 49 -0.19 5.15 4.58
C PHE A 49 0.56 6.13 3.68
N GLU A 50 0.18 7.41 3.71
CA GLU A 50 0.86 8.45 2.94
C GLU A 50 2.33 8.58 3.33
N GLN A 51 2.63 8.66 4.62
CA GLN A 51 4.02 8.72 5.10
C GLN A 51 4.85 7.52 4.65
N ASN A 52 4.29 6.31 4.73
CA ASN A 52 4.98 5.10 4.28
C ASN A 52 5.20 5.08 2.77
N SER A 53 4.23 5.52 1.97
CA SER A 53 4.39 5.64 0.52
C SER A 53 5.49 6.65 0.14
N ILE A 54 5.57 7.78 0.85
CA ILE A 54 6.63 8.80 0.68
C ILE A 54 8.01 8.22 1.06
N ILE A 55 8.11 7.52 2.19
CA ILE A 55 9.36 6.87 2.62
C ILE A 55 9.86 5.92 1.52
N LYS A 56 8.98 5.08 0.99
CA LYS A 56 9.33 4.14 -0.09
C LYS A 56 9.75 4.84 -1.37
N SER A 57 8.95 5.79 -1.85
CA SER A 57 9.21 6.48 -3.11
C SER A 57 10.54 7.26 -3.07
N LYS A 58 10.83 7.95 -1.97
CA LYS A 58 12.12 8.64 -1.76
C LYS A 58 13.28 7.66 -1.69
N TYR A 59 13.14 6.57 -0.92
CA TYR A 59 14.19 5.57 -0.77
C TYR A 59 14.61 4.98 -2.12
N PHE A 60 13.64 4.49 -2.88
CA PHE A 60 13.93 3.86 -4.17
C PHE A 60 14.42 4.87 -5.23
N SER A 61 13.87 6.09 -5.22
CA SER A 61 14.34 7.16 -6.10
C SER A 61 15.81 7.51 -5.84
N LYS A 62 16.21 7.61 -4.57
CA LYS A 62 17.62 7.84 -4.20
C LYS A 62 18.56 6.73 -4.65
N LYS A 63 18.12 5.49 -4.60
CA LYS A 63 18.93 4.33 -4.99
C LYS A 63 19.11 4.19 -6.50
N THR A 64 18.21 4.76 -7.29
CA THR A 64 18.19 4.55 -8.76
C THR A 64 18.36 5.82 -9.57
N ASN A 65 18.30 7.00 -8.94
CA ASN A 65 18.21 8.30 -9.61
C ASN A 65 17.03 8.42 -10.60
N LEU A 66 15.98 7.61 -10.43
CA LEU A 66 14.76 7.67 -11.22
C LEU A 66 13.63 8.34 -10.41
N ILE A 67 12.68 8.95 -11.11
CA ILE A 67 11.40 9.29 -10.51
C ILE A 67 10.73 7.98 -10.09
N CYS A 68 10.29 7.90 -8.84
CA CYS A 68 9.70 6.69 -8.26
C CYS A 68 8.27 6.94 -7.81
N LEU A 69 7.37 6.08 -8.27
CA LEU A 69 6.03 5.91 -7.75
C LEU A 69 6.02 4.75 -6.76
N ALA A 70 5.60 4.99 -5.53
CA ALA A 70 5.41 3.93 -4.54
C ALA A 70 4.04 4.05 -3.88
N ASP A 71 3.55 2.93 -3.36
CA ASP A 71 2.28 2.85 -2.67
C ASP A 71 2.44 2.34 -1.23
N ASP A 72 1.49 2.67 -0.38
CA ASP A 72 1.18 1.93 0.83
C ASP A 72 -0.33 1.78 0.96
N SER A 73 -0.79 0.59 1.35
CA SER A 73 -2.22 0.30 1.38
C SER A 73 -2.55 -0.73 2.45
N GLY A 74 -3.80 -0.69 2.91
CA GLY A 74 -4.29 -1.63 3.90
C GLY A 74 -5.76 -1.47 4.21
N LEU A 75 -6.20 -2.31 5.15
CA LEU A 75 -7.58 -2.38 5.63
C LEU A 75 -7.69 -1.65 6.97
N GLU A 76 -8.66 -0.76 7.09
CA GLU A 76 -9.08 -0.16 8.34
C GLU A 76 -10.48 -0.65 8.71
N ILE A 77 -10.67 -1.02 9.99
CA ILE A 77 -11.94 -1.49 10.53
C ILE A 77 -12.29 -0.62 11.75
N ASP A 78 -13.41 0.08 11.70
CA ASP A 78 -13.76 1.09 12.71
C ASP A 78 -13.86 0.50 14.12
N VAL A 79 -14.54 -0.64 14.30
CA VAL A 79 -14.68 -1.28 15.62
C VAL A 79 -13.37 -1.83 16.17
N LEU A 80 -12.33 -1.95 15.37
CA LEU A 80 -10.99 -2.34 15.77
C LEU A 80 -10.02 -1.15 15.86
N ASP A 81 -10.52 0.05 16.08
CA ASP A 81 -9.72 1.29 16.17
C ASP A 81 -8.85 1.47 14.92
N LYS A 82 -9.42 1.25 13.74
CA LYS A 82 -8.78 1.31 12.43
C LYS A 82 -7.67 0.27 12.20
N LYS A 83 -7.61 -0.78 13.02
CA LYS A 83 -6.67 -1.88 12.78
C LYS A 83 -7.22 -2.84 11.72
N PRO A 84 -6.35 -3.53 10.97
CA PRO A 84 -4.88 -3.53 11.02
C PRO A 84 -4.20 -2.26 10.51
N GLY A 85 -4.85 -1.41 9.69
CA GLY A 85 -4.29 -0.17 9.18
C GLY A 85 -2.96 -0.37 8.45
N ILE A 86 -1.97 0.46 8.74
CA ILE A 86 -0.61 0.37 8.16
C ILE A 86 0.11 -0.96 8.45
N TYR A 87 -0.42 -1.77 9.36
CA TYR A 87 0.12 -3.10 9.69
C TYR A 87 -0.54 -4.25 8.91
N SER A 88 -1.41 -3.95 7.93
CA SER A 88 -2.17 -4.96 7.18
C SER A 88 -1.28 -6.07 6.60
N ALA A 89 -0.21 -5.72 5.91
CA ALA A 89 0.73 -6.69 5.36
C ALA A 89 1.50 -7.47 6.44
N ARG A 90 1.75 -6.85 7.61
CA ARG A 90 2.46 -7.50 8.73
C ARG A 90 1.58 -8.55 9.41
N TRP A 91 0.25 -8.36 9.42
CA TRP A 91 -0.68 -9.35 9.97
C TRP A 91 -0.73 -10.64 9.14
N ALA A 92 -0.37 -10.57 7.85
CA ALA A 92 -0.22 -11.74 6.97
C ALA A 92 1.07 -12.56 7.23
N GLY A 93 1.95 -12.08 8.13
CA GLY A 93 3.19 -12.76 8.49
C GLY A 93 4.27 -12.69 7.40
N LYS A 94 5.40 -13.36 7.67
CA LYS A 94 6.56 -13.37 6.75
C LYS A 94 6.24 -14.00 5.39
N GLY A 95 5.35 -14.99 5.36
CA GLY A 95 4.91 -15.67 4.13
C GLY A 95 3.89 -14.88 3.32
N LYS A 96 3.42 -13.72 3.80
CA LYS A 96 2.36 -12.90 3.18
C LYS A 96 1.09 -13.69 2.88
N ASP A 97 0.72 -14.61 3.78
CA ASP A 97 -0.53 -15.35 3.71
C ASP A 97 -1.67 -14.48 4.27
N PHE A 98 -2.47 -13.93 3.39
CA PHE A 98 -3.59 -13.09 3.75
C PHE A 98 -4.69 -13.84 4.52
N ASN A 99 -4.79 -15.17 4.43
CA ASN A 99 -5.72 -15.95 5.25
C ASN A 99 -5.37 -15.83 6.73
N ILE A 100 -4.07 -15.76 7.07
CA ILE A 100 -3.61 -15.51 8.45
C ILE A 100 -4.09 -14.13 8.93
N ALA A 101 -3.96 -13.10 8.09
CA ALA A 101 -4.42 -11.76 8.43
C ALA A 101 -5.94 -11.70 8.62
N ILE A 102 -6.70 -12.33 7.72
CA ILE A 102 -8.17 -12.40 7.78
C ILE A 102 -8.62 -13.12 9.07
N ASN A 103 -8.03 -14.28 9.37
CA ASN A 103 -8.34 -15.02 10.60
C ASN A 103 -8.01 -14.21 11.86
N LYS A 104 -6.92 -13.43 11.83
CA LYS A 104 -6.58 -12.53 12.93
C LYS A 104 -7.60 -11.41 13.11
N VAL A 105 -8.11 -10.85 11.99
CA VAL A 105 -9.21 -9.88 12.02
C VAL A 105 -10.44 -10.49 12.68
N PHE A 106 -10.87 -11.68 12.22
CA PHE A 106 -12.06 -12.35 12.76
C PHE A 106 -11.94 -12.64 14.25
N ARG A 107 -10.80 -13.14 14.71
CA ARG A 107 -10.55 -13.36 16.15
C ARG A 107 -10.71 -12.07 16.93
N LYS A 108 -10.12 -10.96 16.46
CA LYS A 108 -10.25 -9.67 17.14
C LYS A 108 -11.66 -9.10 17.13
N LEU A 109 -12.45 -9.38 16.10
CA LEU A 109 -13.86 -9.04 16.07
C LEU A 109 -14.66 -9.91 17.05
N ASP A 110 -14.38 -11.22 17.13
CA ASP A 110 -14.99 -12.12 18.09
C ASP A 110 -14.65 -11.73 19.56
N ASP A 111 -13.42 -11.26 19.81
CA ASP A 111 -13.01 -10.74 21.12
C ASP A 111 -13.76 -9.46 21.52
N LYS A 112 -14.07 -8.61 20.56
CA LYS A 112 -14.82 -7.36 20.79
C LYS A 112 -16.32 -7.60 20.96
N ASP A 113 -16.90 -8.44 20.10
CA ASP A 113 -18.32 -8.73 20.07
C ASP A 113 -18.61 -10.04 19.32
N LYS A 114 -19.01 -11.07 20.03
CA LYS A 114 -19.35 -12.38 19.43
C LYS A 114 -20.46 -12.33 18.40
N ASN A 115 -21.30 -11.30 18.43
CA ASN A 115 -22.41 -11.09 17.52
C ASN A 115 -22.06 -10.18 16.32
N TRP A 116 -20.79 -9.85 16.12
CA TRP A 116 -20.38 -8.91 15.06
C TRP A 116 -20.84 -9.31 13.66
N ARG A 117 -20.99 -10.62 13.39
CA ARG A 117 -21.45 -11.14 12.09
C ARG A 117 -22.88 -10.73 11.75
N LYS A 118 -23.68 -10.34 12.76
CA LYS A 118 -25.05 -9.83 12.60
C LYS A 118 -25.12 -8.31 12.52
N LYS A 119 -23.99 -7.62 12.60
CA LYS A 119 -23.90 -6.16 12.63
C LYS A 119 -23.26 -5.63 11.35
N ASN A 120 -23.66 -4.42 10.96
CA ASN A 120 -22.99 -3.69 9.89
C ASN A 120 -21.69 -3.11 10.42
N ILE A 121 -20.56 -3.76 10.11
CA ILE A 121 -19.24 -3.29 10.47
C ILE A 121 -18.68 -2.46 9.32
N ARG A 122 -18.37 -1.21 9.61
CA ARG A 122 -17.72 -0.33 8.65
C ARG A 122 -16.24 -0.66 8.56
N ALA A 123 -15.80 -0.89 7.34
CA ALA A 123 -14.41 -1.08 7.00
C ALA A 123 -14.08 -0.34 5.70
N ARG A 124 -12.80 -0.05 5.48
CA ARG A 124 -12.34 0.56 4.24
C ARG A 124 -10.97 0.05 3.86
N PHE A 125 -10.75 -0.08 2.55
CA PHE A 125 -9.40 -0.17 1.99
C PHE A 125 -8.87 1.21 1.69
N ILE A 126 -7.64 1.47 2.10
CA ILE A 126 -6.93 2.72 1.84
C ILE A 126 -5.72 2.40 0.98
N CYS A 127 -5.48 3.22 -0.04
CA CYS A 127 -4.28 3.19 -0.85
C CYS A 127 -3.72 4.61 -0.98
N ALA A 128 -2.51 4.83 -0.50
CA ALA A 128 -1.76 6.05 -0.70
C ALA A 128 -0.69 5.83 -1.75
N LEU A 129 -0.62 6.71 -2.73
CA LEU A 129 0.39 6.73 -3.78
C LEU A 129 1.25 7.99 -3.63
N SER A 130 2.55 7.87 -3.76
CA SER A 130 3.47 9.00 -3.73
C SER A 130 4.49 8.91 -4.84
N ILE A 131 4.73 10.03 -5.50
CA ILE A 131 5.78 10.18 -6.50
C ILE A 131 6.87 11.06 -5.91
N SER A 132 8.11 10.57 -5.93
CA SER A 132 9.28 11.31 -5.44
C SER A 132 10.42 11.26 -6.44
N TYR A 133 11.24 12.32 -6.40
CA TYR A 133 12.53 12.33 -7.05
C TYR A 133 13.62 12.69 -6.02
N LEU A 134 14.56 11.78 -5.84
CA LEU A 134 15.58 11.84 -4.79
C LEU A 134 14.92 12.03 -3.40
N ASN A 135 15.23 13.11 -2.72
CA ASN A 135 14.65 13.42 -1.40
C ASN A 135 13.36 14.24 -1.44
N LYS A 136 12.90 14.65 -2.63
CA LYS A 136 11.74 15.52 -2.78
C LYS A 136 10.49 14.68 -3.10
N ASN A 137 9.47 14.79 -2.26
CA ASN A 137 8.13 14.33 -2.63
C ASN A 137 7.50 15.34 -3.60
N LEU A 138 7.09 14.86 -4.76
CA LEU A 138 6.51 15.69 -5.82
C LEU A 138 5.00 15.77 -5.69
N VAL A 139 4.35 14.63 -5.40
CA VAL A 139 2.91 14.53 -5.21
C VAL A 139 2.57 13.28 -4.39
N SER A 140 1.51 13.38 -3.60
CA SER A 140 0.89 12.26 -2.90
C SER A 140 -0.62 12.33 -3.07
N VAL A 141 -1.25 11.18 -3.22
CA VAL A 141 -2.71 11.05 -3.27
C VAL A 141 -3.14 9.84 -2.46
N THR A 142 -4.30 9.93 -1.84
CA THR A 142 -4.89 8.82 -1.09
C THR A 142 -6.30 8.57 -1.57
N GLY A 143 -6.56 7.32 -1.98
CA GLY A 143 -7.89 6.82 -2.30
C GLY A 143 -8.39 5.88 -1.22
N LYS A 144 -9.71 5.78 -1.10
CA LYS A 144 -10.38 4.83 -0.19
C LYS A 144 -11.61 4.21 -0.85
N VAL A 145 -11.86 2.94 -0.50
CA VAL A 145 -13.10 2.23 -0.81
C VAL A 145 -13.72 1.79 0.49
N GLU A 146 -14.94 2.22 0.78
CA GLU A 146 -15.66 1.91 2.01
C GLU A 146 -16.68 0.79 1.78
N GLY A 147 -16.88 -0.04 2.79
CA GLY A 147 -17.88 -1.10 2.83
C GLY A 147 -18.49 -1.26 4.23
N LEU A 148 -19.69 -1.85 4.27
CA LEU A 148 -20.47 -2.01 5.51
C LEU A 148 -20.47 -3.44 6.06
N SER A 149 -19.83 -4.39 5.42
CA SER A 149 -19.78 -5.78 5.89
C SER A 149 -18.50 -6.46 5.49
N LEU A 150 -17.83 -7.08 6.46
CA LEU A 150 -16.61 -7.86 6.21
C LEU A 150 -16.90 -9.29 5.72
N ILE A 151 -18.16 -9.73 5.71
CA ILE A 151 -18.54 -11.10 5.35
C ILE A 151 -18.44 -11.31 3.84
N HIS A 152 -18.51 -10.26 3.05
CA HIS A 152 -18.51 -10.28 1.59
C HIS A 152 -17.25 -9.67 0.94
N ILE A 153 -16.22 -9.45 1.73
CA ILE A 153 -14.93 -8.98 1.20
C ILE A 153 -14.02 -10.15 0.84
#